data_ba3f4dc89c68c029ed8832d7ef7ec068
#
_entry.id   ba3f4dc89c68c029ed8832d7ef7ec068
#
_cell.length_a   1.000
_cell.length_b   1.000
_cell.length_c   1.000
_cell.angle_alpha   90.00
_cell.angle_beta   90.00
_cell.angle_gamma   90.00
#
_symmetry.space_group_name_H-M   'P 1'
#
loop_
_entity.id
_entity.type
_entity.pdbx_description
1 polymer ?
#
loop_
_entity_poly.entity_id
_entity_poly.type
_entity_poly.pdbx_seq_one_letter_code
_entity_poly.pdbx_strand_id
1 'polypeptide(L)'
;MAVKKDLSLKYLGVDCLNPFFLSSSPVGGNYDMVAKCYEEGWGGCFFKTVGIFVADECSPRFDQTNKEGLPWLGFKNMEQISDKPTEVNFEYMYRLNRDYPEHITVASIMGSSVEEWKKLAKMADECGAKIIEGNFSCPQMTSHDMGSDVGTNNELVESYSRAVAETVPHIPFVAKMTPNCKNMEEHARAALKGGAAAVSAINTIKSITNIDFENTTGMPVVDGKSSISGYSGAAVKPIALRFCAQVLQDEEIHKMVKAGKWDFGHGHEMSGIGGIETWRDVAEFLAIGCRNIQVTTAIMQYGYRIVEDMASGLMHFMDEKGYDNLDQFIGSALPNLIPAEELNREYKVLPKFDDKKCIGCGRCYISCYDAAHQAIDWNEKKRRPELNDNCVGCHLCLNVCPVQECITPGEIKWKVRDKNGEAVRMAKDPTHIKFTTNAKKEKKLSLKAHYE
;
A
#
# COMPACT_ATOMS: atom_id res chain seq x y z
N MET A 1 -20.17 21.49 13.07
CA MET A 1 -19.33 20.95 14.17
C MET A 1 -18.33 20.03 13.51
N ALA A 2 -17.07 20.01 13.95
CA ALA A 2 -16.10 19.05 13.43
C ALA A 2 -16.55 17.62 13.80
N VAL A 3 -16.52 16.71 12.83
CA VAL A 3 -16.80 15.29 13.06
C VAL A 3 -15.70 14.73 13.95
N LYS A 4 -16.07 14.05 15.03
CA LYS A 4 -15.15 13.35 15.91
C LYS A 4 -15.51 11.86 15.90
N LYS A 5 -14.60 11.01 15.45
CA LYS A 5 -14.68 9.55 15.52
C LYS A 5 -13.41 9.04 16.21
N ASP A 6 -13.53 7.90 16.86
CA ASP A 6 -12.38 7.26 17.49
C ASP A 6 -11.53 6.56 16.42
N LEU A 7 -10.29 7.01 16.30
CA LEU A 7 -9.28 6.41 15.41
C LEU A 7 -8.30 5.48 16.16
N SER A 8 -8.48 5.31 17.48
CA SER A 8 -7.64 4.40 18.25
C SER A 8 -7.87 2.94 17.84
N LEU A 9 -6.83 2.15 17.93
CA LEU A 9 -6.88 0.72 17.65
C LEU A 9 -5.75 -0.01 18.36
N LYS A 10 -5.83 -1.33 18.42
CA LYS A 10 -4.68 -2.16 18.80
C LYS A 10 -3.92 -2.62 17.55
N TYR A 11 -2.61 -2.50 17.60
CA TYR A 11 -1.70 -3.09 16.62
C TYR A 11 -0.66 -3.93 17.36
N LEU A 12 -0.57 -5.22 17.04
CA LEU A 12 0.30 -6.19 17.72
C LEU A 12 0.13 -6.21 19.27
N GLY A 13 -1.10 -6.07 19.71
CA GLY A 13 -1.45 -5.99 21.13
C GLY A 13 -1.12 -4.67 21.82
N VAL A 14 -0.50 -3.72 21.11
CA VAL A 14 -0.16 -2.39 21.63
C VAL A 14 -1.27 -1.40 21.31
N ASP A 15 -1.69 -0.61 22.29
CA ASP A 15 -2.67 0.46 22.10
C ASP A 15 -2.05 1.62 21.31
N CYS A 16 -2.67 2.00 20.21
CA CYS A 16 -2.25 3.10 19.32
C CYS A 16 -3.32 4.21 19.32
N LEU A 17 -2.90 5.46 19.41
CA LEU A 17 -3.79 6.63 19.36
C LEU A 17 -4.56 6.71 18.02
N ASN A 18 -3.94 6.27 16.95
CA ASN A 18 -4.49 6.19 15.60
C ASN A 18 -3.60 5.31 14.72
N PRO A 19 -4.02 4.94 13.50
CA PRO A 19 -3.24 4.05 12.62
C PRO A 19 -2.06 4.72 11.91
N PHE A 20 -1.88 6.04 12.00
CA PHE A 20 -0.91 6.80 11.22
C PHE A 20 0.47 6.81 11.86
N PHE A 21 1.45 6.22 11.18
CA PHE A 21 2.83 6.15 11.65
C PHE A 21 3.80 6.70 10.59
N LEU A 22 4.89 7.31 11.02
CA LEU A 22 6.03 7.53 10.13
C LEU A 22 6.62 6.17 9.74
N SER A 23 6.94 5.98 8.46
CA SER A 23 7.74 4.83 8.05
C SER A 23 9.21 5.05 8.38
N SER A 24 9.95 3.96 8.60
CA SER A 24 11.40 3.98 8.76
C SER A 24 12.08 4.61 7.53
N SER A 25 12.53 5.86 7.70
CA SER A 25 12.97 6.72 6.60
C SER A 25 13.66 7.99 7.12
N PRO A 26 14.21 8.85 6.25
CA PRO A 26 14.84 10.12 6.68
C PRO A 26 13.96 11.04 7.53
N VAL A 27 12.63 10.99 7.37
CA VAL A 27 11.70 11.86 8.13
C VAL A 27 11.53 11.47 9.61
N GLY A 28 12.11 10.38 10.06
CA GLY A 28 12.09 9.91 11.46
C GLY A 28 13.48 9.49 11.93
N GLY A 29 14.53 10.24 11.60
CA GLY A 29 15.92 9.88 11.86
C GLY A 29 16.60 10.55 13.07
N ASN A 30 15.86 11.32 13.88
CA ASN A 30 16.37 11.89 15.13
C ASN A 30 15.23 12.24 16.09
N TYR A 31 15.61 12.61 17.32
CA TYR A 31 14.66 12.96 18.38
C TYR A 31 13.71 14.10 17.98
N ASP A 32 14.24 15.23 17.49
CA ASP A 32 13.46 16.44 17.23
C ASP A 32 12.43 16.22 16.10
N MET A 33 12.80 15.48 15.07
CA MET A 33 11.89 15.11 13.97
C MET A 33 10.71 14.30 14.46
N VAL A 34 10.99 13.27 15.28
CA VAL A 34 9.94 12.36 15.77
C VAL A 34 9.09 13.04 16.85
N ALA A 35 9.68 13.83 17.75
CA ALA A 35 8.96 14.63 18.72
C ALA A 35 7.95 15.57 18.04
N LYS A 36 8.41 16.32 17.01
CA LYS A 36 7.53 17.15 16.20
C LYS A 36 6.42 16.37 15.52
N CYS A 37 6.72 15.19 15.02
CA CYS A 37 5.72 14.31 14.44
C CYS A 37 4.62 13.94 15.45
N TYR A 38 4.98 13.58 16.68
CA TYR A 38 4.02 13.26 17.74
C TYR A 38 3.18 14.45 18.12
N GLU A 39 3.78 15.64 18.22
CA GLU A 39 3.08 16.91 18.49
C GLU A 39 2.06 17.27 17.40
N GLU A 40 2.27 16.86 16.15
CA GLU A 40 1.32 17.05 15.04
C GLU A 40 0.21 15.98 15.01
N GLY A 41 0.24 14.96 15.90
CA GLY A 41 -0.85 14.00 16.08
C GLY A 41 -0.65 12.63 15.42
N TRP A 42 0.55 12.28 14.99
CA TRP A 42 0.86 10.92 14.53
C TRP A 42 0.82 9.92 15.70
N GLY A 43 0.25 8.74 15.49
CA GLY A 43 0.16 7.69 16.51
C GLY A 43 1.49 7.05 16.87
N GLY A 44 2.46 7.10 15.95
CA GLY A 44 3.78 6.54 16.19
C GLY A 44 4.78 6.75 15.04
N CYS A 45 5.95 6.16 15.21
CA CYS A 45 7.05 6.23 14.26
C CYS A 45 7.80 4.90 14.21
N PHE A 46 8.00 4.37 13.01
CA PHE A 46 9.07 3.42 12.75
C PHE A 46 10.36 4.26 12.56
N PHE A 47 11.22 4.24 13.57
CA PHE A 47 12.45 5.04 13.56
C PHE A 47 13.33 4.67 12.37
N LYS A 48 14.15 5.61 11.83
CA LYS A 48 15.06 5.30 10.72
C LYS A 48 15.92 4.10 11.07
N THR A 49 15.99 3.10 10.18
CA THR A 49 16.69 1.83 10.45
C THR A 49 18.10 2.04 10.99
N VAL A 50 18.42 1.33 12.06
CA VAL A 50 19.71 1.36 12.76
C VAL A 50 20.46 0.06 12.52
N GLY A 51 21.73 0.15 12.17
CA GLY A 51 22.67 -0.97 12.07
C GLY A 51 23.84 -0.81 13.04
N ILE A 52 24.75 -1.78 13.03
CA ILE A 52 26.01 -1.70 13.80
C ILE A 52 27.03 -0.76 13.12
N PHE A 53 26.90 -0.57 11.81
CA PHE A 53 27.74 0.37 11.05
C PHE A 53 27.00 1.69 10.83
N VAL A 54 27.75 2.76 10.59
CA VAL A 54 27.23 4.06 10.20
C VAL A 54 27.26 4.15 8.67
N ALA A 55 26.10 4.46 8.07
CA ALA A 55 26.01 4.60 6.63
C ALA A 55 26.77 5.82 6.11
N ASP A 56 27.48 5.66 5.01
CA ASP A 56 28.11 6.76 4.25
C ASP A 56 27.24 7.07 3.03
N GLU A 57 26.64 8.23 3.01
CA GLU A 57 25.60 8.60 2.06
C GLU A 57 26.16 9.39 0.87
N CYS A 58 25.77 9.01 -0.34
CA CYS A 58 26.13 9.76 -1.54
C CYS A 58 25.36 11.09 -1.65
N SER A 59 25.86 12.01 -2.49
CA SER A 59 25.21 13.30 -2.74
C SER A 59 25.37 13.71 -4.22
N PRO A 60 24.27 14.15 -4.89
CA PRO A 60 22.87 14.14 -4.48
C PRO A 60 22.30 12.71 -4.41
N ARG A 61 21.18 12.49 -3.70
CA ARG A 61 20.61 11.14 -3.53
C ARG A 61 19.11 11.02 -3.76
N PHE A 62 18.45 12.12 -4.14
CA PHE A 62 17.01 12.15 -4.41
C PHE A 62 16.72 12.61 -5.83
N ASP A 63 15.67 12.01 -6.41
CA ASP A 63 15.09 12.44 -7.68
C ASP A 63 13.57 12.18 -7.64
N GLN A 64 12.84 12.80 -8.54
CA GLN A 64 11.38 12.69 -8.56
C GLN A 64 10.86 12.54 -9.98
N THR A 65 9.68 11.91 -10.10
CA THR A 65 8.91 11.87 -11.34
C THR A 65 7.61 12.63 -11.16
N ASN A 66 7.35 13.57 -12.06
CA ASN A 66 6.08 14.29 -12.12
C ASN A 66 5.82 14.79 -13.53
N LYS A 67 4.61 15.33 -13.74
CA LYS A 67 4.33 16.28 -14.81
C LYS A 67 4.56 17.69 -14.29
N GLU A 68 5.02 18.56 -15.12
CA GLU A 68 5.23 19.98 -14.80
C GLU A 68 4.00 20.58 -14.08
N GLY A 69 4.22 21.25 -12.96
CA GLY A 69 3.17 21.88 -12.14
C GLY A 69 2.26 20.95 -11.35
N LEU A 70 2.56 19.65 -11.29
CA LEU A 70 1.81 18.68 -10.49
C LEU A 70 2.63 18.15 -9.30
N PRO A 71 1.95 17.61 -8.25
CA PRO A 71 2.61 16.90 -7.16
C PRO A 71 3.46 15.73 -7.66
N TRP A 72 4.39 15.27 -6.84
CA TRP A 72 5.24 14.14 -7.16
C TRP A 72 4.42 12.89 -7.45
N LEU A 73 4.58 12.34 -8.63
CA LEU A 73 3.99 11.05 -8.94
C LEU A 73 4.79 9.92 -8.28
N GLY A 74 6.12 10.07 -8.26
CA GLY A 74 7.01 9.12 -7.64
C GLY A 74 8.30 9.81 -7.20
N PHE A 75 9.04 9.13 -6.32
CA PHE A 75 10.21 9.64 -5.66
C PHE A 75 11.28 8.57 -5.56
N LYS A 76 12.46 8.85 -6.09
CA LYS A 76 13.63 7.98 -6.02
C LYS A 76 14.53 8.41 -4.89
N ASN A 77 15.05 7.44 -4.14
CA ASN A 77 16.06 7.67 -3.12
C ASN A 77 17.21 6.66 -3.23
N MET A 78 18.42 7.09 -2.89
CA MET A 78 19.62 6.27 -2.74
C MET A 78 20.06 6.21 -1.26
N GLU A 79 19.15 6.52 -0.36
CA GLU A 79 19.40 6.46 1.09
C GLU A 79 19.61 5.03 1.56
N GLN A 80 20.57 4.87 2.45
CA GLN A 80 20.82 3.64 3.18
C GLN A 80 20.06 3.64 4.53
N ILE A 81 20.72 3.21 5.60
CA ILE A 81 20.21 3.24 6.97
C ILE A 81 20.64 4.54 7.68
N SER A 82 20.54 4.60 9.00
CA SER A 82 20.95 5.79 9.76
C SER A 82 22.43 6.12 9.56
N ASP A 83 22.73 7.40 9.35
CA ASP A 83 24.06 8.00 9.27
C ASP A 83 24.64 8.39 10.64
N LYS A 84 24.02 7.96 11.73
CA LYS A 84 24.44 8.23 13.10
C LYS A 84 24.91 6.95 13.80
N PRO A 85 25.81 7.09 14.81
CA PRO A 85 26.21 5.97 15.63
C PRO A 85 25.03 5.23 16.25
N THR A 86 25.13 3.91 16.38
CA THR A 86 24.10 3.02 16.88
C THR A 86 23.56 3.49 18.23
N GLU A 87 24.44 3.82 19.15
CA GLU A 87 24.14 4.23 20.53
C GLU A 87 23.35 5.55 20.55
N VAL A 88 23.68 6.49 19.67
CA VAL A 88 22.98 7.78 19.54
C VAL A 88 21.55 7.58 19.09
N ASN A 89 21.30 6.67 18.15
CA ASN A 89 19.96 6.37 17.69
C ASN A 89 19.10 5.73 18.79
N PHE A 90 19.65 4.78 19.55
CA PHE A 90 18.94 4.16 20.67
C PHE A 90 18.69 5.12 21.82
N GLU A 91 19.61 6.06 22.09
CA GLU A 91 19.38 7.16 23.04
C GLU A 91 18.19 8.05 22.60
N TYR A 92 18.09 8.38 21.31
CA TYR A 92 16.92 9.11 20.80
C TYR A 92 15.62 8.33 21.02
N MET A 93 15.58 7.05 20.72
CA MET A 93 14.41 6.20 20.93
C MET A 93 14.05 6.07 22.41
N TYR A 94 15.04 5.90 23.30
CA TYR A 94 14.83 5.89 24.74
C TYR A 94 14.17 7.18 25.24
N ARG A 95 14.68 8.35 24.82
CA ARG A 95 14.11 9.64 25.17
C ARG A 95 12.69 9.81 24.64
N LEU A 96 12.43 9.41 23.39
CA LEU A 96 11.10 9.45 22.79
C LEU A 96 10.09 8.60 23.57
N ASN A 97 10.45 7.37 23.94
CA ASN A 97 9.59 6.49 24.74
C ASN A 97 9.33 7.05 26.15
N ARG A 98 10.28 7.75 26.74
CA ARG A 98 10.14 8.41 28.04
C ARG A 98 9.26 9.66 27.96
N ASP A 99 9.49 10.54 26.97
CA ASP A 99 8.90 11.87 26.87
C ASP A 99 7.50 11.84 26.22
N TYR A 100 7.24 10.79 25.38
CA TYR A 100 5.96 10.59 24.68
C TYR A 100 5.41 9.16 24.89
N PRO A 101 5.05 8.78 26.12
CA PRO A 101 4.71 7.39 26.48
C PRO A 101 3.44 6.84 25.81
N GLU A 102 2.55 7.73 25.34
CA GLU A 102 1.31 7.37 24.65
C GLU A 102 1.55 7.09 23.15
N HIS A 103 2.64 7.58 22.58
CA HIS A 103 3.05 7.32 21.20
C HIS A 103 3.91 6.06 21.11
N ILE A 104 3.97 5.49 19.92
CA ILE A 104 4.71 4.24 19.72
C ILE A 104 5.96 4.51 18.89
N THR A 105 7.14 4.43 19.53
CA THR A 105 8.42 4.41 18.81
C THR A 105 8.80 2.98 18.52
N VAL A 106 8.73 2.56 17.26
CA VAL A 106 9.15 1.24 16.79
C VAL A 106 10.64 1.28 16.46
N ALA A 107 11.42 0.37 17.01
CA ALA A 107 12.85 0.25 16.69
C ALA A 107 13.01 -0.51 15.37
N SER A 108 13.37 0.19 14.30
CA SER A 108 13.71 -0.44 13.02
C SER A 108 15.20 -0.76 12.99
N ILE A 109 15.53 -2.04 12.81
CA ILE A 109 16.91 -2.56 12.91
C ILE A 109 17.31 -3.36 11.67
N MET A 110 18.62 -3.43 11.40
CA MET A 110 19.21 -4.25 10.35
C MET A 110 20.61 -4.69 10.73
N GLY A 111 20.85 -6.00 10.68
CA GLY A 111 22.18 -6.61 10.89
C GLY A 111 22.61 -7.44 9.70
N SER A 112 23.90 -7.76 9.61
CA SER A 112 24.52 -8.62 8.60
C SER A 112 24.76 -10.05 9.08
N SER A 113 24.60 -10.29 10.38
CA SER A 113 24.80 -11.61 11.03
C SER A 113 23.81 -11.83 12.16
N VAL A 114 23.60 -13.08 12.53
CA VAL A 114 22.75 -13.47 13.68
C VAL A 114 23.16 -12.73 14.95
N GLU A 115 24.46 -12.56 15.18
CA GLU A 115 25.01 -11.86 16.35
C GLU A 115 24.64 -10.38 16.36
N GLU A 116 24.72 -9.71 15.21
CA GLU A 116 24.31 -8.30 15.07
C GLU A 116 22.81 -8.13 15.30
N TRP A 117 21.98 -9.01 14.72
CA TRP A 117 20.54 -9.00 14.95
C TRP A 117 20.19 -9.16 16.42
N LYS A 118 20.83 -10.10 17.13
CA LYS A 118 20.65 -10.30 18.58
C LYS A 118 21.09 -9.08 19.39
N LYS A 119 22.23 -8.47 19.03
CA LYS A 119 22.73 -7.26 19.70
C LYS A 119 21.75 -6.10 19.55
N LEU A 120 21.31 -5.83 18.32
CA LEU A 120 20.36 -4.75 18.04
C LEU A 120 19.00 -4.98 18.71
N ALA A 121 18.52 -6.22 18.75
CA ALA A 121 17.28 -6.57 19.45
C ALA A 121 17.36 -6.29 20.96
N LYS A 122 18.48 -6.59 21.63
CA LYS A 122 18.70 -6.23 23.04
C LYS A 122 18.70 -4.72 23.26
N MET A 123 19.39 -3.97 22.40
CA MET A 123 19.41 -2.50 22.49
C MET A 123 18.00 -1.91 22.26
N ALA A 124 17.20 -2.53 21.42
CA ALA A 124 15.79 -2.14 21.21
C ALA A 124 14.94 -2.38 22.47
N ASP A 125 15.13 -3.48 23.17
CA ASP A 125 14.50 -3.75 24.46
C ASP A 125 14.94 -2.74 25.54
N GLU A 126 16.24 -2.50 25.66
CA GLU A 126 16.83 -1.56 26.62
C GLU A 126 16.33 -0.11 26.40
N CYS A 127 16.05 0.29 25.16
CA CYS A 127 15.49 1.61 24.88
C CYS A 127 13.96 1.70 25.10
N GLY A 128 13.30 0.61 25.50
CA GLY A 128 11.88 0.55 25.79
C GLY A 128 10.98 0.45 24.54
N ALA A 129 11.48 -0.08 23.45
CA ALA A 129 10.68 -0.29 22.24
C ALA A 129 9.56 -1.30 22.50
N LYS A 130 8.32 -0.94 22.16
CA LYS A 130 7.15 -1.83 22.29
C LYS A 130 7.00 -2.77 21.09
N ILE A 131 7.61 -2.43 19.96
CA ILE A 131 7.61 -3.19 18.70
C ILE A 131 8.99 -3.05 18.07
N ILE A 132 9.50 -4.12 17.45
CA ILE A 132 10.73 -4.11 16.66
C ILE A 132 10.39 -4.40 15.20
N GLU A 133 10.91 -3.60 14.26
CA GLU A 133 10.85 -3.89 12.83
C GLU A 133 12.22 -4.34 12.33
N GLY A 134 12.27 -5.49 11.64
CA GLY A 134 13.46 -5.95 10.92
C GLY A 134 13.44 -5.52 9.46
N ASN A 135 14.39 -4.70 9.04
CA ASN A 135 14.46 -4.24 7.67
C ASN A 135 15.19 -5.25 6.76
N PHE A 136 14.43 -6.16 6.13
CA PHE A 136 14.91 -7.13 5.15
C PHE A 136 14.84 -6.62 3.70
N SER A 137 14.77 -5.31 3.49
CA SER A 137 14.26 -4.82 2.21
C SER A 137 14.97 -3.61 1.62
N CYS A 138 16.00 -3.06 2.28
CA CYS A 138 16.75 -1.91 1.77
C CYS A 138 17.44 -2.27 0.44
N PRO A 139 17.13 -1.60 -0.69
CA PRO A 139 17.68 -1.97 -2.00
C PRO A 139 19.09 -1.42 -2.27
N GLN A 140 19.63 -0.56 -1.40
CA GLN A 140 20.91 0.14 -1.58
C GLN A 140 22.07 -0.45 -0.76
N MET A 141 21.88 -1.59 -0.11
CA MET A 141 22.96 -2.20 0.67
C MET A 141 24.08 -2.72 -0.22
N THR A 142 25.31 -2.54 0.23
CA THR A 142 26.52 -2.96 -0.49
C THR A 142 26.93 -4.40 -0.19
N SER A 143 26.31 -5.03 0.81
CA SER A 143 26.55 -6.44 1.20
C SER A 143 25.36 -7.32 0.83
N HIS A 144 25.61 -8.52 0.31
CA HIS A 144 24.60 -9.53 -0.01
C HIS A 144 23.94 -10.16 1.24
N ASP A 145 24.52 -9.96 2.42
CA ASP A 145 23.96 -10.43 3.69
C ASP A 145 23.02 -9.42 4.34
N MET A 146 22.65 -8.36 3.63
CA MET A 146 21.84 -7.24 4.10
C MET A 146 20.78 -6.80 3.10
N GLY A 147 19.70 -6.20 3.61
CA GLY A 147 18.71 -5.52 2.80
C GLY A 147 17.89 -6.45 1.88
N SER A 148 17.67 -6.05 0.64
CA SER A 148 16.77 -6.74 -0.31
C SER A 148 17.24 -8.15 -0.70
N ASP A 149 18.52 -8.43 -0.63
CA ASP A 149 19.06 -9.76 -0.96
C ASP A 149 18.70 -10.76 0.15
N VAL A 150 18.70 -10.32 1.42
CA VAL A 150 18.14 -11.08 2.55
C VAL A 150 16.65 -11.29 2.36
N GLY A 151 15.89 -10.23 2.06
CA GLY A 151 14.43 -10.27 1.95
C GLY A 151 13.88 -11.18 0.85
N THR A 152 14.72 -11.64 -0.08
CA THR A 152 14.39 -12.63 -1.11
C THR A 152 14.96 -14.03 -0.83
N ASN A 153 15.66 -14.20 0.31
CA ASN A 153 16.20 -15.47 0.76
C ASN A 153 15.45 -15.98 2.00
N ASN A 154 14.60 -16.99 1.83
CA ASN A 154 13.74 -17.51 2.89
C ASN A 154 14.53 -18.05 4.11
N GLU A 155 15.71 -18.64 3.91
CA GLU A 155 16.53 -19.17 4.98
C GLU A 155 17.09 -18.04 5.86
N LEU A 156 17.57 -16.96 5.25
CA LEU A 156 18.06 -15.79 5.97
C LEU A 156 16.92 -15.04 6.67
N VAL A 157 15.77 -14.86 5.99
CA VAL A 157 14.58 -14.23 6.60
C VAL A 157 14.14 -15.02 7.84
N GLU A 158 14.04 -16.35 7.76
CA GLU A 158 13.67 -17.19 8.88
C GLU A 158 14.72 -17.13 10.01
N SER A 159 16.01 -17.24 9.67
CA SER A 159 17.12 -17.25 10.63
C SER A 159 17.22 -15.94 11.42
N TYR A 160 17.15 -14.79 10.73
CA TYR A 160 17.25 -13.48 11.39
C TYR A 160 15.99 -13.13 12.17
N SER A 161 14.81 -13.50 11.66
CA SER A 161 13.57 -13.38 12.44
C SER A 161 13.63 -14.18 13.74
N ARG A 162 14.15 -15.41 13.68
CA ARG A 162 14.36 -16.27 14.85
C ARG A 162 15.35 -15.66 15.84
N ALA A 163 16.45 -15.10 15.34
CA ALA A 163 17.44 -14.44 16.18
C ALA A 163 16.84 -13.30 17.01
N VAL A 164 15.96 -12.49 16.43
CA VAL A 164 15.26 -11.41 17.15
C VAL A 164 14.21 -11.99 18.11
N ALA A 165 13.32 -12.85 17.63
CA ALA A 165 12.20 -13.38 18.40
C ALA A 165 12.64 -14.19 19.64
N GLU A 166 13.75 -14.93 19.54
CA GLU A 166 14.32 -15.67 20.68
C GLU A 166 15.06 -14.78 21.66
N THR A 167 15.64 -13.67 21.19
CA THR A 167 16.42 -12.75 22.04
C THR A 167 15.51 -11.89 22.90
N VAL A 168 14.40 -11.40 22.37
CA VAL A 168 13.42 -10.54 23.04
C VAL A 168 12.00 -11.08 22.86
N PRO A 169 11.69 -12.25 23.44
CA PRO A 169 10.46 -12.97 23.14
C PRO A 169 9.18 -12.25 23.61
N HIS A 170 9.29 -11.20 24.39
CA HIS A 170 8.17 -10.41 24.90
C HIS A 170 7.79 -9.22 23.99
N ILE A 171 8.66 -8.87 23.03
CA ILE A 171 8.41 -7.78 22.07
C ILE A 171 7.98 -8.37 20.71
N PRO A 172 6.84 -7.97 20.16
CA PRO A 172 6.44 -8.40 18.82
C PRO A 172 7.41 -7.88 17.77
N PHE A 173 7.86 -8.79 16.90
CA PHE A 173 8.78 -8.52 15.81
C PHE A 173 8.02 -8.46 14.48
N VAL A 174 8.24 -7.41 13.70
CA VAL A 174 7.66 -7.20 12.37
C VAL A 174 8.75 -7.30 11.31
N ALA A 175 8.53 -8.12 10.30
CA ALA A 175 9.45 -8.25 9.17
C ALA A 175 9.05 -7.31 8.04
N LYS A 176 9.89 -6.32 7.70
CA LYS A 176 9.65 -5.41 6.59
C LYS A 176 10.14 -6.00 5.27
N MET A 177 9.18 -6.22 4.36
CA MET A 177 9.39 -7.00 3.15
C MET A 177 9.74 -6.14 1.94
N THR A 178 10.57 -6.71 1.05
CA THR A 178 10.91 -6.10 -0.23
C THR A 178 9.85 -6.39 -1.30
N PRO A 179 9.44 -5.40 -2.12
CA PRO A 179 8.59 -5.65 -3.29
C PRO A 179 9.37 -6.16 -4.50
N ASN A 180 10.69 -6.28 -4.40
CA ASN A 180 11.56 -6.72 -5.50
C ASN A 180 11.61 -8.25 -5.61
N CYS A 181 10.45 -8.88 -5.44
CA CYS A 181 10.23 -10.33 -5.50
C CYS A 181 8.95 -10.64 -6.31
N LYS A 182 8.75 -11.91 -6.63
CA LYS A 182 7.55 -12.37 -7.32
C LYS A 182 6.39 -12.60 -6.35
N ASN A 183 6.65 -13.35 -5.28
CA ASN A 183 5.67 -13.85 -4.33
C ASN A 183 6.10 -13.46 -2.91
N MET A 184 5.56 -12.37 -2.39
CA MET A 184 5.93 -11.88 -1.05
C MET A 184 5.43 -12.80 0.07
N GLU A 185 4.32 -13.50 -0.15
CA GLU A 185 3.73 -14.44 0.81
C GLU A 185 4.68 -15.58 1.19
N GLU A 186 5.56 -16.02 0.28
CA GLU A 186 6.58 -17.04 0.58
C GLU A 186 7.60 -16.54 1.61
N HIS A 187 8.05 -15.30 1.45
CA HIS A 187 9.00 -14.66 2.37
C HIS A 187 8.32 -14.29 3.70
N ALA A 188 7.04 -13.89 3.65
CA ALA A 188 6.24 -13.64 4.85
C ALA A 188 6.09 -14.91 5.70
N ARG A 189 5.80 -16.07 5.06
CA ARG A 189 5.78 -17.36 5.77
C ARG A 189 7.12 -17.71 6.41
N ALA A 190 8.24 -17.42 5.75
CA ALA A 190 9.57 -17.63 6.32
C ALA A 190 9.81 -16.76 7.56
N ALA A 191 9.40 -15.48 7.53
CA ALA A 191 9.50 -14.59 8.69
C ALA A 191 8.67 -15.11 9.87
N LEU A 192 7.42 -15.54 9.62
CA LEU A 192 6.54 -16.10 10.66
C LEU A 192 7.08 -17.40 11.24
N LYS A 193 7.67 -18.30 10.43
CA LYS A 193 8.38 -19.50 10.91
C LYS A 193 9.56 -19.13 11.83
N GLY A 194 10.22 -18.01 11.57
CA GLY A 194 11.24 -17.45 12.44
C GLY A 194 10.70 -16.79 13.71
N GLY A 195 9.39 -16.72 13.91
CA GLY A 195 8.78 -16.15 15.10
C GLY A 195 8.36 -14.67 14.96
N ALA A 196 8.38 -14.11 13.78
CA ALA A 196 7.79 -12.78 13.54
C ALA A 196 6.29 -12.79 13.90
N ALA A 197 5.83 -11.68 14.49
CA ALA A 197 4.43 -11.46 14.84
C ALA A 197 3.60 -11.01 13.64
N ALA A 198 4.23 -10.26 12.73
CA ALA A 198 3.60 -9.70 11.54
C ALA A 198 4.64 -9.37 10.47
N VAL A 199 4.14 -8.90 9.33
CA VAL A 199 4.97 -8.28 8.28
C VAL A 199 4.50 -6.86 7.98
N SER A 200 5.42 -6.04 7.48
CA SER A 200 5.13 -4.73 6.92
C SER A 200 5.53 -4.70 5.44
N ALA A 201 4.73 -4.10 4.58
CA ALA A 201 4.97 -4.01 3.15
C ALA A 201 4.33 -2.75 2.56
N ILE A 202 5.03 -2.12 1.64
CA ILE A 202 6.26 -2.50 0.94
C ILE A 202 7.41 -1.54 1.26
N ASN A 203 8.65 -1.97 1.13
CA ASN A 203 9.76 -1.06 0.94
C ASN A 203 9.78 -0.57 -0.53
N THR A 204 10.78 0.21 -0.91
CA THR A 204 10.90 0.83 -2.22
C THR A 204 11.19 -0.18 -3.35
N ILE A 205 10.70 0.15 -4.55
CA ILE A 205 10.89 -0.65 -5.77
C ILE A 205 12.17 -0.21 -6.46
N LYS A 206 13.04 -1.14 -6.86
CA LYS A 206 14.25 -0.82 -7.66
C LYS A 206 13.86 -0.16 -8.99
N SER A 207 14.41 1.02 -9.28
CA SER A 207 14.04 1.84 -10.44
C SER A 207 15.16 2.73 -10.95
N ILE A 208 14.92 3.26 -12.16
CA ILE A 208 15.56 4.43 -12.74
C ILE A 208 14.44 5.42 -13.04
N THR A 209 14.52 6.64 -12.51
CA THR A 209 13.45 7.65 -12.68
C THR A 209 13.55 8.37 -14.02
N ASN A 210 14.70 8.96 -14.29
CA ASN A 210 14.95 9.78 -15.47
C ASN A 210 16.34 9.48 -16.03
N ILE A 211 16.55 9.79 -17.31
CA ILE A 211 17.87 9.79 -17.95
C ILE A 211 18.27 11.24 -18.21
N ASP A 212 19.43 11.61 -17.70
CA ASP A 212 20.11 12.88 -18.05
C ASP A 212 20.84 12.69 -19.38
N PHE A 213 20.40 13.38 -20.40
CA PHE A 213 20.99 13.26 -21.75
C PHE A 213 22.31 13.98 -21.89
N GLU A 214 22.61 14.98 -21.04
CA GLU A 214 23.88 15.69 -21.07
C GLU A 214 25.01 14.85 -20.50
N ASN A 215 24.74 14.16 -19.38
CA ASN A 215 25.67 13.25 -18.74
C ASN A 215 25.52 11.79 -19.22
N THR A 216 24.50 11.48 -20.04
CA THR A 216 24.18 10.13 -20.53
C THR A 216 24.09 9.09 -19.40
N THR A 217 23.45 9.44 -18.29
CA THR A 217 23.30 8.61 -17.09
C THR A 217 21.92 8.72 -16.48
N GLY A 218 21.62 7.91 -15.49
CA GLY A 218 20.39 8.01 -14.70
C GLY A 218 20.41 9.20 -13.72
N MET A 219 19.24 9.58 -13.20
CA MET A 219 19.10 10.57 -12.14
C MET A 219 18.95 9.91 -10.75
N PRO A 220 19.39 10.57 -9.65
CA PRO A 220 20.28 11.74 -9.63
C PRO A 220 21.70 11.38 -10.07
N VAL A 221 22.43 12.38 -10.52
CA VAL A 221 23.82 12.22 -10.99
C VAL A 221 24.78 12.42 -9.83
N VAL A 222 25.63 11.43 -9.57
CA VAL A 222 26.72 11.48 -8.56
C VAL A 222 28.04 11.22 -9.27
N ASP A 223 28.88 12.22 -9.38
CA ASP A 223 30.17 12.15 -10.08
C ASP A 223 30.06 11.50 -11.47
N GLY A 224 29.12 12.00 -12.29
CA GLY A 224 28.86 11.52 -13.65
C GLY A 224 28.20 10.13 -13.77
N LYS A 225 27.77 9.55 -12.67
CA LYS A 225 27.14 8.20 -12.59
C LYS A 225 25.84 8.23 -11.82
N SER A 226 25.10 7.14 -11.85
CA SER A 226 23.91 6.91 -11.03
C SER A 226 23.77 5.41 -10.70
N SER A 227 22.80 5.07 -9.86
CA SER A 227 22.49 3.68 -9.53
C SER A 227 21.02 3.36 -9.71
N ILE A 228 20.69 2.07 -9.87
CA ILE A 228 19.33 1.57 -9.70
C ILE A 228 19.03 1.60 -8.21
N SER A 229 17.95 2.29 -7.81
CA SER A 229 17.66 2.53 -6.39
C SER A 229 16.16 2.62 -6.10
N GLY A 230 15.80 2.89 -4.84
CA GLY A 230 14.44 2.76 -4.35
C GLY A 230 13.49 3.83 -4.90
N TYR A 231 12.33 3.41 -5.40
CA TYR A 231 11.23 4.24 -5.89
C TYR A 231 10.02 4.12 -4.98
N SER A 232 9.42 5.24 -4.61
CA SER A 232 8.27 5.40 -3.73
C SER A 232 7.31 6.47 -4.25
N GLY A 233 6.35 6.94 -3.45
CA GLY A 233 5.36 7.95 -3.82
C GLY A 233 4.08 7.35 -4.40
N ALA A 234 3.13 8.19 -4.84
CA ALA A 234 1.79 7.80 -5.27
C ALA A 234 1.76 6.66 -6.30
N ALA A 235 2.74 6.64 -7.22
CA ALA A 235 2.83 5.64 -8.29
C ALA A 235 2.96 4.19 -7.79
N VAL A 236 3.47 3.95 -6.59
CA VAL A 236 3.67 2.58 -6.08
C VAL A 236 2.46 2.02 -5.33
N LYS A 237 1.44 2.85 -5.00
CA LYS A 237 0.27 2.41 -4.22
C LYS A 237 -0.41 1.15 -4.77
N PRO A 238 -0.72 1.02 -6.08
CA PRO A 238 -1.37 -0.19 -6.59
C PRO A 238 -0.55 -1.46 -6.37
N ILE A 239 0.77 -1.35 -6.42
CA ILE A 239 1.69 -2.46 -6.20
C ILE A 239 1.72 -2.82 -4.71
N ALA A 240 1.74 -1.81 -3.83
CA ALA A 240 1.69 -2.02 -2.39
C ALA A 240 0.39 -2.69 -1.95
N LEU A 241 -0.76 -2.22 -2.43
CA LEU A 241 -2.08 -2.83 -2.17
C LEU A 241 -2.12 -4.30 -2.62
N ARG A 242 -1.57 -4.62 -3.81
CA ARG A 242 -1.49 -6.00 -4.31
C ARG A 242 -0.71 -6.89 -3.33
N PHE A 243 0.50 -6.49 -2.93
CA PHE A 243 1.32 -7.30 -2.05
C PHE A 243 0.70 -7.48 -0.67
N CYS A 244 0.14 -6.40 -0.09
CA CYS A 244 -0.59 -6.48 1.17
C CYS A 244 -1.78 -7.45 1.08
N ALA A 245 -2.60 -7.34 0.02
CA ALA A 245 -3.73 -8.23 -0.17
C ALA A 245 -3.32 -9.70 -0.32
N GLN A 246 -2.25 -10.00 -1.08
CA GLN A 246 -1.76 -11.37 -1.25
C GLN A 246 -1.31 -12.01 0.08
N VAL A 247 -0.56 -11.27 0.91
CA VAL A 247 -0.14 -11.74 2.23
C VAL A 247 -1.35 -11.94 3.15
N LEU A 248 -2.30 -11.01 3.13
CA LEU A 248 -3.52 -11.07 3.96
C LEU A 248 -4.53 -12.13 3.51
N GLN A 249 -4.47 -12.60 2.27
CA GLN A 249 -5.32 -13.69 1.75
C GLN A 249 -4.68 -15.07 1.88
N ASP A 250 -3.41 -15.16 2.28
CA ASP A 250 -2.68 -16.43 2.34
C ASP A 250 -3.18 -17.29 3.51
N GLU A 251 -3.80 -18.45 3.18
CA GLU A 251 -4.38 -19.37 4.17
C GLU A 251 -3.33 -19.99 5.11
N GLU A 252 -2.12 -20.22 4.62
CA GLU A 252 -1.05 -20.78 5.46
C GLU A 252 -0.59 -19.76 6.49
N ILE A 253 -0.47 -18.49 6.11
CA ILE A 253 -0.18 -17.40 7.03
C ILE A 253 -1.26 -17.33 8.12
N HIS A 254 -2.54 -17.40 7.77
CA HIS A 254 -3.63 -17.42 8.75
C HIS A 254 -3.52 -18.60 9.72
N LYS A 255 -3.20 -19.80 9.21
CA LYS A 255 -3.01 -20.99 10.07
C LYS A 255 -1.81 -20.83 11.00
N MET A 256 -0.71 -20.27 10.50
CA MET A 256 0.50 -20.04 11.30
C MET A 256 0.28 -19.02 12.42
N VAL A 257 -0.38 -17.91 12.12
CA VAL A 257 -0.73 -16.87 13.11
C VAL A 257 -1.64 -17.44 14.19
N LYS A 258 -2.72 -18.13 13.80
CA LYS A 258 -3.67 -18.74 14.75
C LYS A 258 -3.03 -19.81 15.65
N ALA A 259 -2.06 -20.53 15.16
CA ALA A 259 -1.32 -21.56 15.94
C ALA A 259 -0.15 -20.98 16.72
N GLY A 260 0.23 -19.74 16.45
CA GLY A 260 1.41 -19.08 17.00
C GLY A 260 1.14 -18.33 18.30
N LYS A 261 2.21 -17.79 18.86
CA LYS A 261 2.18 -16.97 20.09
C LYS A 261 1.45 -15.63 19.88
N TRP A 262 1.45 -15.12 18.66
CA TRP A 262 1.00 -13.79 18.30
C TRP A 262 -0.39 -13.77 17.67
N ASP A 263 -1.30 -14.61 18.13
CA ASP A 263 -2.71 -14.53 17.76
C ASP A 263 -3.40 -13.45 18.60
N PHE A 264 -3.68 -12.30 17.98
CA PHE A 264 -4.38 -11.17 18.59
C PHE A 264 -5.90 -11.22 18.38
N GLY A 265 -6.43 -12.30 17.76
CA GLY A 265 -7.86 -12.49 17.51
C GLY A 265 -8.39 -11.77 16.26
N HIS A 266 -7.54 -11.09 15.52
CA HIS A 266 -7.90 -10.35 14.29
C HIS A 266 -7.38 -11.03 13.02
N GLY A 267 -6.75 -12.20 13.12
CA GLY A 267 -6.02 -12.84 12.04
C GLY A 267 -4.61 -12.28 11.90
N HIS A 268 -4.10 -12.20 10.65
CA HIS A 268 -2.77 -11.65 10.41
C HIS A 268 -2.78 -10.13 10.51
N GLU A 269 -2.00 -9.59 11.44
CA GLU A 269 -1.81 -8.15 11.57
C GLU A 269 -0.72 -7.66 10.60
N MET A 270 -1.02 -6.64 9.82
CA MET A 270 -0.12 -6.12 8.79
C MET A 270 -0.01 -4.60 8.86
N SER A 271 1.19 -4.09 8.59
CA SER A 271 1.43 -2.66 8.38
C SER A 271 1.56 -2.37 6.89
N GLY A 272 0.70 -1.49 6.37
CA GLY A 272 0.66 -1.10 4.96
C GLY A 272 1.52 0.12 4.68
N ILE A 273 2.34 0.06 3.60
CA ILE A 273 3.29 1.11 3.22
C ILE A 273 3.30 1.25 1.70
N GLY A 274 3.30 2.48 1.21
CA GLY A 274 3.59 2.80 -0.20
C GLY A 274 2.51 3.61 -0.90
N GLY A 275 2.85 4.83 -1.28
CA GLY A 275 2.01 5.72 -2.07
C GLY A 275 0.80 6.30 -1.34
N ILE A 276 0.87 6.40 -0.02
CA ILE A 276 -0.19 6.92 0.83
C ILE A 276 0.02 8.43 0.99
N GLU A 277 -0.94 9.22 0.51
CA GLU A 277 -0.90 10.69 0.54
C GLU A 277 -2.20 11.31 1.11
N THR A 278 -3.31 10.59 1.01
CA THR A 278 -4.63 11.07 1.39
C THR A 278 -5.34 10.10 2.33
N TRP A 279 -6.41 10.58 2.98
CA TRP A 279 -7.28 9.72 3.78
C TRP A 279 -7.88 8.55 2.98
N ARG A 280 -8.09 8.71 1.66
CA ARG A 280 -8.61 7.64 0.79
C ARG A 280 -7.61 6.51 0.65
N ASP A 281 -6.33 6.85 0.47
CA ASP A 281 -5.26 5.85 0.40
C ASP A 281 -5.19 5.07 1.71
N VAL A 282 -5.29 5.77 2.86
CA VAL A 282 -5.36 5.14 4.19
C VAL A 282 -6.54 4.18 4.27
N ALA A 283 -7.75 4.63 3.88
CA ALA A 283 -8.95 3.81 3.90
C ALA A 283 -8.82 2.56 3.01
N GLU A 284 -8.16 2.67 1.84
CA GLU A 284 -7.90 1.53 0.96
C GLU A 284 -7.03 0.45 1.65
N PHE A 285 -5.95 0.84 2.32
CA PHE A 285 -5.11 -0.11 3.06
C PHE A 285 -5.83 -0.72 4.27
N LEU A 286 -6.60 0.07 5.02
CA LEU A 286 -7.44 -0.45 6.10
C LEU A 286 -8.49 -1.44 5.55
N ALA A 287 -9.15 -1.10 4.44
CA ALA A 287 -10.18 -1.95 3.83
C ALA A 287 -9.66 -3.31 3.38
N ILE A 288 -8.41 -3.42 2.94
CA ILE A 288 -7.79 -4.72 2.64
C ILE A 288 -7.27 -5.46 3.87
N GLY A 289 -7.27 -4.83 5.07
CA GLY A 289 -6.93 -5.50 6.33
C GLY A 289 -5.62 -5.06 7.00
N CYS A 290 -4.93 -4.04 6.48
CA CYS A 290 -3.81 -3.44 7.22
C CYS A 290 -4.34 -2.74 8.48
N ARG A 291 -3.69 -2.94 9.63
CA ARG A 291 -4.07 -2.30 10.90
C ARG A 291 -3.20 -1.10 11.24
N ASN A 292 -2.04 -1.01 10.64
CA ASN A 292 -1.10 0.10 10.80
C ASN A 292 -0.72 0.64 9.43
N ILE A 293 -0.58 1.95 9.32
CA ILE A 293 -0.36 2.67 8.06
C ILE A 293 0.92 3.49 8.19
N GLN A 294 1.91 3.20 7.35
CA GLN A 294 3.18 3.92 7.36
C GLN A 294 3.30 4.88 6.19
N VAL A 295 3.72 6.11 6.46
CA VAL A 295 3.84 7.19 5.46
C VAL A 295 5.25 7.78 5.47
N THR A 296 5.78 8.09 4.29
CA THR A 296 7.09 8.74 4.11
C THR A 296 7.05 9.85 3.07
N THR A 297 6.89 9.52 1.78
CA THR A 297 7.09 10.45 0.66
C THR A 297 6.14 11.64 0.72
N ALA A 298 4.90 11.43 1.13
CA ALA A 298 3.94 12.52 1.34
C ALA A 298 4.40 13.50 2.42
N ILE A 299 5.07 13.03 3.48
CA ILE A 299 5.63 13.89 4.52
C ILE A 299 6.79 14.72 3.98
N MET A 300 7.66 14.12 3.14
CA MET A 300 8.75 14.88 2.48
C MET A 300 8.21 16.01 1.60
N GLN A 301 7.04 15.80 0.98
CA GLN A 301 6.42 16.79 0.11
C GLN A 301 5.57 17.82 0.86
N TYR A 302 4.81 17.41 1.87
CA TYR A 302 3.78 18.25 2.51
C TYR A 302 4.03 18.56 3.99
N GLY A 303 5.02 17.90 4.61
CA GLY A 303 5.33 18.04 6.03
C GLY A 303 4.45 17.16 6.94
N TYR A 304 4.76 17.16 8.25
CA TYR A 304 4.08 16.30 9.23
C TYR A 304 2.59 16.61 9.40
N ARG A 305 2.16 17.85 9.17
CA ARG A 305 0.76 18.27 9.33
C ARG A 305 -0.22 17.60 8.38
N ILE A 306 0.26 16.89 7.34
CA ILE A 306 -0.61 16.10 6.45
C ILE A 306 -1.49 15.08 7.22
N VAL A 307 -1.08 14.69 8.43
CA VAL A 307 -1.88 13.80 9.29
C VAL A 307 -3.22 14.41 9.67
N GLU A 308 -3.31 15.74 9.83
CA GLU A 308 -4.57 16.43 10.14
C GLU A 308 -5.62 16.19 9.05
N ASP A 309 -5.21 16.34 7.79
CA ASP A 309 -6.09 16.13 6.63
C ASP A 309 -6.47 14.64 6.48
N MET A 310 -5.50 13.73 6.69
CA MET A 310 -5.78 12.29 6.63
C MET A 310 -6.73 11.85 7.74
N ALA A 311 -6.51 12.28 8.98
CA ALA A 311 -7.36 11.94 10.11
C ALA A 311 -8.77 12.56 9.97
N SER A 312 -8.86 13.85 9.61
CA SER A 312 -10.13 14.52 9.37
C SER A 312 -10.94 13.85 8.26
N GLY A 313 -10.31 13.56 7.12
CA GLY A 313 -10.98 12.90 6.01
C GLY A 313 -11.44 11.48 6.34
N LEU A 314 -10.64 10.71 7.09
CA LEU A 314 -11.02 9.37 7.53
C LEU A 314 -12.21 9.42 8.52
N MET A 315 -12.21 10.36 9.46
CA MET A 315 -13.35 10.55 10.40
C MET A 315 -14.64 10.91 9.65
N HIS A 316 -14.59 11.79 8.65
CA HIS A 316 -15.75 12.12 7.84
C HIS A 316 -16.27 10.93 7.05
N PHE A 317 -15.36 10.12 6.46
CA PHE A 317 -15.73 8.88 5.80
C PHE A 317 -16.41 7.89 6.75
N MET A 318 -15.86 7.70 7.95
CA MET A 318 -16.47 6.83 8.96
C MET A 318 -17.88 7.31 9.35
N ASP A 319 -18.07 8.61 9.50
CA ASP A 319 -19.37 9.19 9.82
C ASP A 319 -20.39 8.98 8.69
N GLU A 320 -19.98 9.25 7.43
CA GLU A 320 -20.81 9.02 6.25
C GLU A 320 -21.25 7.55 6.12
N LYS A 321 -20.37 6.60 6.47
CA LYS A 321 -20.63 5.16 6.39
C LYS A 321 -21.27 4.58 7.66
N GLY A 322 -21.37 5.36 8.73
CA GLY A 322 -21.93 4.92 10.02
C GLY A 322 -21.01 4.01 10.81
N TYR A 323 -19.68 4.09 10.61
CA TYR A 323 -18.70 3.38 11.42
C TYR A 323 -18.39 4.13 12.71
N ASP A 324 -18.38 3.43 13.85
CA ASP A 324 -18.03 3.98 15.15
C ASP A 324 -16.55 3.84 15.48
N ASN A 325 -15.89 2.81 14.97
CA ASN A 325 -14.47 2.52 15.13
C ASN A 325 -13.90 1.86 13.86
N LEU A 326 -12.58 1.80 13.78
CA LEU A 326 -11.88 1.27 12.62
C LEU A 326 -12.05 -0.25 12.42
N ASP A 327 -12.27 -1.03 13.48
CA ASP A 327 -12.44 -2.48 13.41
C ASP A 327 -13.66 -2.90 12.58
N GLN A 328 -14.68 -2.04 12.50
CA GLN A 328 -15.87 -2.29 11.67
C GLN A 328 -15.57 -2.22 10.16
N PHE A 329 -14.46 -1.59 9.79
CA PHE A 329 -14.09 -1.34 8.41
C PHE A 329 -12.85 -2.13 7.95
N ILE A 330 -11.89 -2.39 8.86
CA ILE A 330 -10.65 -3.11 8.54
C ILE A 330 -10.97 -4.47 7.94
N GLY A 331 -10.39 -4.77 6.76
CA GLY A 331 -10.55 -6.03 6.05
C GLY A 331 -11.85 -6.16 5.24
N SER A 332 -12.71 -5.15 5.21
CA SER A 332 -14.03 -5.22 4.54
C SER A 332 -13.95 -5.48 3.03
N ALA A 333 -12.90 -5.05 2.36
CA ALA A 333 -12.72 -5.27 0.91
C ALA A 333 -12.04 -6.61 0.57
N LEU A 334 -11.29 -7.19 1.49
CA LEU A 334 -10.45 -8.36 1.23
C LEU A 334 -11.23 -9.58 0.68
N PRO A 335 -12.42 -9.94 1.21
CA PRO A 335 -13.20 -11.06 0.69
C PRO A 335 -13.72 -10.88 -0.74
N ASN A 336 -13.71 -9.64 -1.25
CA ASN A 336 -14.18 -9.31 -2.59
C ASN A 336 -13.05 -9.26 -3.63
N LEU A 337 -11.80 -9.45 -3.21
CA LEU A 337 -10.65 -9.61 -4.09
C LEU A 337 -10.47 -11.10 -4.38
N ILE A 338 -10.98 -11.54 -5.53
CA ILE A 338 -11.00 -12.95 -5.93
C ILE A 338 -10.13 -13.18 -7.17
N PRO A 339 -9.70 -14.42 -7.45
CA PRO A 339 -8.99 -14.77 -8.67
C PRO A 339 -9.77 -14.36 -9.93
N ALA A 340 -9.05 -13.94 -10.98
CA ALA A 340 -9.67 -13.42 -12.20
C ALA A 340 -10.57 -14.46 -12.90
N GLU A 341 -10.27 -15.75 -12.78
CA GLU A 341 -11.08 -16.86 -13.30
C GLU A 341 -12.45 -17.00 -12.63
N GLU A 342 -12.59 -16.55 -11.39
CA GLU A 342 -13.85 -16.58 -10.63
C GLU A 342 -14.75 -15.38 -10.92
N LEU A 343 -14.24 -14.34 -11.60
CA LEU A 343 -15.03 -13.17 -11.96
C LEU A 343 -16.16 -13.54 -12.91
N ASN A 344 -17.35 -12.99 -12.67
CA ASN A 344 -18.54 -13.24 -13.48
C ASN A 344 -18.40 -12.63 -14.88
N ARG A 345 -18.42 -13.47 -15.91
CA ARG A 345 -18.32 -13.09 -17.32
C ARG A 345 -19.63 -13.21 -18.10
N GLU A 346 -20.75 -13.42 -17.42
CA GLU A 346 -22.05 -13.66 -18.05
C GLU A 346 -22.77 -12.38 -18.47
N TYR A 347 -22.20 -11.22 -18.19
CA TYR A 347 -22.80 -9.92 -18.55
C TYR A 347 -21.74 -8.93 -19.01
N LYS A 348 -22.20 -7.86 -19.65
CA LYS A 348 -21.41 -6.64 -19.87
C LYS A 348 -22.22 -5.41 -19.41
N VAL A 349 -21.55 -4.40 -18.90
CA VAL A 349 -22.10 -3.10 -18.56
C VAL A 349 -21.78 -2.13 -19.67
N LEU A 350 -22.77 -1.49 -20.26
CA LEU A 350 -22.54 -0.49 -21.31
C LEU A 350 -22.35 0.90 -20.68
N PRO A 351 -21.48 1.76 -21.23
CA PRO A 351 -21.38 3.13 -20.78
C PRO A 351 -22.66 3.91 -21.10
N LYS A 352 -23.04 4.82 -20.21
CA LYS A 352 -24.11 5.79 -20.40
C LYS A 352 -23.48 7.18 -20.52
N PHE A 353 -23.80 7.89 -21.56
CA PHE A 353 -23.37 9.27 -21.82
C PHE A 353 -24.41 10.28 -21.33
N ASP A 354 -23.97 11.30 -20.61
CA ASP A 354 -24.82 12.43 -20.23
C ASP A 354 -24.59 13.58 -21.21
N ASP A 355 -25.52 13.79 -22.10
CA ASP A 355 -25.46 14.84 -23.12
C ASP A 355 -25.39 16.26 -22.54
N LYS A 356 -25.94 16.47 -21.34
CA LYS A 356 -25.94 17.78 -20.68
C LYS A 356 -24.56 18.12 -20.08
N LYS A 357 -23.87 17.12 -19.53
CA LYS A 357 -22.52 17.27 -18.99
C LYS A 357 -21.43 17.22 -20.08
N CYS A 358 -21.70 16.59 -21.20
CA CYS A 358 -20.73 16.41 -22.28
C CYS A 358 -20.31 17.72 -22.90
N ILE A 359 -19.03 18.01 -22.95
CA ILE A 359 -18.43 19.22 -23.56
C ILE A 359 -18.06 19.05 -25.03
N GLY A 360 -18.31 17.88 -25.64
CA GLY A 360 -18.03 17.62 -27.05
C GLY A 360 -16.52 17.57 -27.38
N CYS A 361 -15.66 17.15 -26.46
CA CYS A 361 -14.20 17.12 -26.65
C CYS A 361 -13.71 15.95 -27.52
N GLY A 362 -14.51 14.90 -27.73
CA GLY A 362 -14.19 13.75 -28.58
C GLY A 362 -13.19 12.73 -27.98
N ARG A 363 -12.64 12.93 -26.77
CA ARG A 363 -11.63 12.02 -26.19
C ARG A 363 -12.11 10.57 -26.10
N CYS A 364 -13.37 10.35 -25.69
CA CYS A 364 -13.95 9.01 -25.59
C CYS A 364 -14.07 8.33 -26.96
N TYR A 365 -14.42 9.08 -28.00
CA TYR A 365 -14.47 8.60 -29.39
C TYR A 365 -13.06 8.22 -29.86
N ILE A 366 -12.10 9.14 -29.78
CA ILE A 366 -10.72 8.91 -30.24
C ILE A 366 -10.12 7.68 -29.54
N SER A 367 -10.23 7.60 -28.20
CA SER A 367 -9.68 6.45 -27.44
C SER A 367 -10.32 5.13 -27.83
N CYS A 368 -11.62 5.12 -28.14
CA CYS A 368 -12.31 3.92 -28.57
C CYS A 368 -11.98 3.54 -30.02
N TYR A 369 -11.93 4.55 -30.91
CA TYR A 369 -11.70 4.35 -32.34
C TYR A 369 -10.26 3.91 -32.62
N ASP A 370 -9.27 4.60 -32.04
CA ASP A 370 -7.85 4.37 -32.35
C ASP A 370 -7.24 3.24 -31.50
N ALA A 371 -7.68 3.07 -30.26
CA ALA A 371 -6.98 2.25 -29.26
C ALA A 371 -7.83 1.14 -28.63
N ALA A 372 -9.09 0.95 -29.03
CA ALA A 372 -9.96 -0.06 -28.43
C ALA A 372 -10.88 -0.75 -29.48
N HIS A 373 -12.20 -0.73 -29.26
CA HIS A 373 -13.15 -1.61 -29.95
C HIS A 373 -13.93 -0.96 -31.08
N GLN A 374 -13.65 0.30 -31.44
CA GLN A 374 -14.35 1.06 -32.50
C GLN A 374 -15.86 1.05 -32.28
N ALA A 375 -16.29 1.18 -31.05
CA ALA A 375 -17.64 1.01 -30.58
C ALA A 375 -18.36 2.33 -30.25
N ILE A 376 -17.71 3.46 -30.54
CA ILE A 376 -18.25 4.79 -30.37
C ILE A 376 -18.17 5.50 -31.73
N ASP A 377 -19.31 5.87 -32.27
CA ASP A 377 -19.43 6.72 -33.44
C ASP A 377 -19.47 8.18 -33.00
N TRP A 378 -18.99 9.09 -33.85
CA TRP A 378 -19.02 10.52 -33.58
C TRP A 378 -20.10 11.23 -34.39
N ASN A 379 -21.07 11.81 -33.69
CA ASN A 379 -22.07 12.62 -34.32
C ASN A 379 -21.56 14.05 -34.52
N GLU A 380 -21.11 14.38 -35.72
CA GLU A 380 -20.52 15.69 -36.05
C GLU A 380 -21.50 16.87 -35.81
N LYS A 381 -22.80 16.71 -36.12
CA LYS A 381 -23.79 17.78 -35.96
C LYS A 381 -24.04 18.10 -34.49
N LYS A 382 -24.17 17.08 -33.66
CA LYS A 382 -24.41 17.23 -32.20
C LYS A 382 -23.12 17.42 -31.43
N ARG A 383 -21.98 17.04 -31.99
CA ARG A 383 -20.68 16.91 -31.32
C ARG A 383 -20.80 16.00 -30.09
N ARG A 384 -21.34 14.81 -30.28
CA ARG A 384 -21.63 13.83 -29.23
C ARG A 384 -21.19 12.43 -29.63
N PRO A 385 -20.72 11.61 -28.65
CA PRO A 385 -20.49 10.18 -28.87
C PRO A 385 -21.81 9.42 -28.96
N GLU A 386 -21.90 8.48 -29.87
CA GLU A 386 -23.02 7.53 -30.01
C GLU A 386 -22.47 6.12 -29.94
N LEU A 387 -23.08 5.27 -29.08
CA LEU A 387 -22.62 3.90 -28.88
C LEU A 387 -23.18 2.98 -29.93
N ASN A 388 -22.34 2.18 -30.57
CA ASN A 388 -22.75 1.13 -31.51
C ASN A 388 -22.69 -0.27 -30.91
N ASP A 389 -23.07 -1.30 -31.68
CA ASP A 389 -23.19 -2.67 -31.19
C ASP A 389 -21.84 -3.39 -30.91
N ASN A 390 -20.72 -2.83 -31.33
CA ASN A 390 -19.38 -3.38 -31.09
C ASN A 390 -18.93 -3.19 -29.63
N CYS A 391 -19.67 -2.43 -28.82
CA CYS A 391 -19.26 -2.15 -27.45
C CYS A 391 -19.18 -3.43 -26.59
N VAL A 392 -18.01 -3.65 -26.00
CA VAL A 392 -17.75 -4.77 -25.11
C VAL A 392 -17.88 -4.43 -23.61
N GLY A 393 -18.13 -3.14 -23.27
CA GLY A 393 -18.25 -2.68 -21.89
C GLY A 393 -16.92 -2.52 -21.18
N CYS A 394 -15.82 -2.19 -21.87
CA CYS A 394 -14.50 -2.03 -21.24
C CYS A 394 -14.32 -0.74 -20.42
N HIS A 395 -15.19 0.24 -20.59
CA HIS A 395 -15.19 1.53 -19.87
C HIS A 395 -13.93 2.40 -20.07
N LEU A 396 -13.12 2.18 -21.10
CA LEU A 396 -12.00 3.08 -21.43
C LEU A 396 -12.50 4.52 -21.65
N CYS A 397 -13.65 4.68 -22.29
CA CYS A 397 -14.30 5.98 -22.53
C CYS A 397 -14.58 6.76 -21.24
N LEU A 398 -14.94 6.08 -20.16
CA LEU A 398 -15.16 6.68 -18.83
C LEU A 398 -13.85 7.20 -18.24
N ASN A 399 -12.78 6.39 -18.33
CA ASN A 399 -11.48 6.73 -17.74
C ASN A 399 -10.78 7.92 -18.44
N VAL A 400 -11.05 8.16 -19.73
CA VAL A 400 -10.45 9.27 -20.49
C VAL A 400 -11.32 10.53 -20.50
N CYS A 401 -12.53 10.47 -19.96
CA CYS A 401 -13.44 11.61 -19.93
C CYS A 401 -12.94 12.66 -18.93
N PRO A 402 -12.71 13.93 -19.35
CA PRO A 402 -12.24 14.97 -18.44
C PRO A 402 -13.37 15.56 -17.56
N VAL A 403 -14.61 15.18 -17.82
CA VAL A 403 -15.78 15.70 -17.10
C VAL A 403 -16.31 14.62 -16.18
N GLN A 404 -16.24 14.88 -14.88
CA GLN A 404 -16.71 13.97 -13.85
C GLN A 404 -18.18 13.58 -14.06
N GLU A 405 -18.48 12.29 -13.91
CA GLU A 405 -19.83 11.73 -14.08
C GLU A 405 -20.53 12.03 -15.42
N CYS A 406 -19.81 12.49 -16.43
CA CYS A 406 -20.36 12.64 -17.77
C CYS A 406 -20.59 11.29 -18.46
N ILE A 407 -19.70 10.32 -18.17
CA ILE A 407 -19.86 8.93 -18.61
C ILE A 407 -19.92 8.07 -17.36
N THR A 408 -20.98 7.30 -17.24
CA THR A 408 -21.20 6.41 -16.08
C THR A 408 -21.50 4.99 -16.55
N PRO A 409 -21.36 3.97 -15.69
CA PRO A 409 -21.94 2.65 -15.96
C PRO A 409 -23.45 2.77 -16.20
N GLY A 410 -23.94 2.10 -17.21
CA GLY A 410 -25.33 2.19 -17.65
C GLY A 410 -26.01 0.83 -17.74
N GLU A 411 -26.55 0.51 -18.92
CA GLU A 411 -27.32 -0.69 -19.17
C GLU A 411 -26.48 -1.97 -18.99
N ILE A 412 -27.02 -2.95 -18.25
CA ILE A 412 -26.44 -4.30 -18.15
C ILE A 412 -27.08 -5.20 -19.21
N LYS A 413 -26.26 -5.78 -20.07
CA LYS A 413 -26.66 -6.80 -21.04
C LYS A 413 -26.09 -8.14 -20.63
N TRP A 414 -26.96 -9.18 -20.59
CA TRP A 414 -26.59 -10.53 -20.19
C TRP A 414 -26.39 -11.43 -21.41
N LYS A 415 -25.42 -12.35 -21.34
CA LYS A 415 -25.24 -13.39 -22.34
C LYS A 415 -26.43 -14.36 -22.30
N VAL A 416 -27.04 -14.62 -23.44
CA VAL A 416 -28.00 -15.70 -23.64
C VAL A 416 -27.25 -16.86 -24.27
N ARG A 417 -27.27 -18.01 -23.61
CA ARG A 417 -26.59 -19.21 -24.10
C ARG A 417 -27.58 -20.18 -24.75
N ASP A 418 -27.12 -20.86 -25.80
CA ASP A 418 -27.87 -21.96 -26.43
C ASP A 418 -27.82 -23.24 -25.59
N LYS A 419 -28.39 -24.29 -26.14
CA LYS A 419 -28.41 -25.61 -25.48
C LYS A 419 -27.04 -26.25 -25.30
N ASN A 420 -26.05 -25.82 -26.06
CA ASN A 420 -24.68 -26.31 -25.98
C ASN A 420 -23.81 -25.43 -25.00
N GLY A 421 -24.39 -24.38 -24.41
CA GLY A 421 -23.73 -23.46 -23.52
C GLY A 421 -22.99 -22.33 -24.22
N GLU A 422 -23.11 -22.19 -25.55
CA GLU A 422 -22.48 -21.11 -26.28
C GLU A 422 -23.28 -19.80 -26.22
N ALA A 423 -22.59 -18.66 -26.11
CA ALA A 423 -23.23 -17.35 -26.05
C ALA A 423 -23.67 -16.93 -27.46
N VAL A 424 -24.98 -16.93 -27.71
CA VAL A 424 -25.59 -16.64 -29.01
C VAL A 424 -26.07 -15.20 -29.15
N ARG A 425 -26.37 -14.52 -28.05
CA ARG A 425 -26.79 -13.09 -28.05
C ARG A 425 -26.66 -12.46 -26.67
N MET A 426 -26.85 -11.13 -26.63
CA MET A 426 -26.97 -10.36 -25.39
C MET A 426 -28.45 -9.94 -25.19
N ALA A 427 -28.92 -9.96 -23.96
CA ALA A 427 -30.27 -9.54 -23.59
C ALA A 427 -30.26 -8.64 -22.35
N LYS A 428 -31.23 -7.73 -22.25
CA LYS A 428 -31.41 -6.84 -21.08
C LYS A 428 -31.91 -7.61 -19.86
N ASP A 429 -32.77 -8.62 -20.08
CA ASP A 429 -33.40 -9.38 -19.02
C ASP A 429 -32.62 -10.68 -18.74
N PRO A 430 -32.11 -10.87 -17.52
CA PRO A 430 -31.42 -12.10 -17.12
C PRO A 430 -32.36 -13.30 -16.97
N THR A 431 -33.69 -13.14 -17.01
CA THR A 431 -34.66 -14.25 -16.86
C THR A 431 -34.54 -15.29 -17.96
N HIS A 432 -34.01 -14.92 -19.12
CA HIS A 432 -33.72 -15.84 -20.22
C HIS A 432 -32.43 -16.66 -20.02
N ILE A 433 -31.68 -16.40 -18.96
CA ILE A 433 -30.44 -17.09 -18.64
C ILE A 433 -30.74 -18.04 -17.49
N LYS A 434 -30.72 -19.35 -17.75
CA LYS A 434 -30.83 -20.34 -16.67
C LYS A 434 -29.59 -20.32 -15.80
N PHE A 435 -29.68 -19.66 -14.65
CA PHE A 435 -28.64 -19.71 -13.62
C PHE A 435 -28.83 -20.98 -12.77
N THR A 436 -27.78 -21.75 -12.61
CA THR A 436 -27.80 -23.02 -11.86
C THR A 436 -27.56 -22.83 -10.35
N THR A 437 -27.34 -21.62 -9.82
CA THR A 437 -27.08 -21.38 -8.39
C THR A 437 -27.68 -20.07 -7.87
N ASN A 438 -28.20 -20.10 -6.62
CA ASN A 438 -28.74 -18.95 -5.88
C ASN A 438 -27.70 -17.83 -5.62
N ALA A 439 -26.40 -18.14 -5.59
CA ALA A 439 -25.31 -17.19 -5.38
C ALA A 439 -25.26 -16.04 -6.43
N LYS A 440 -25.90 -16.23 -7.59
CA LYS A 440 -25.94 -15.21 -8.64
C LYS A 440 -26.99 -14.12 -8.43
N LYS A 441 -28.02 -14.37 -7.57
CA LYS A 441 -29.04 -13.35 -7.23
C LYS A 441 -28.48 -12.32 -6.23
N GLU A 442 -27.64 -12.74 -5.29
CA GLU A 442 -27.01 -11.86 -4.31
C GLU A 442 -25.95 -10.96 -4.95
N LYS A 443 -25.20 -11.49 -5.95
CA LYS A 443 -24.22 -10.68 -6.72
C LYS A 443 -24.86 -9.56 -7.57
N LYS A 444 -26.15 -9.67 -7.94
CA LYS A 444 -26.86 -8.61 -8.68
C LYS A 444 -27.08 -7.35 -7.83
N LEU A 445 -27.24 -7.51 -6.52
CA LEU A 445 -27.35 -6.41 -5.55
C LEU A 445 -25.99 -5.74 -5.27
N SER A 446 -24.92 -6.53 -5.21
CA SER A 446 -23.57 -6.00 -4.96
C SER A 446 -22.99 -5.17 -6.12
N LEU A 447 -23.37 -5.47 -7.36
CA LEU A 447 -22.95 -4.69 -8.54
C LEU A 447 -23.55 -3.28 -8.57
N LYS A 448 -24.80 -3.12 -8.10
CA LYS A 448 -25.40 -1.79 -7.94
C LYS A 448 -24.66 -0.97 -6.89
N ALA A 449 -24.29 -1.58 -5.78
CA ALA A 449 -23.58 -0.91 -4.69
C ALA A 449 -22.13 -0.49 -5.04
N HIS A 450 -21.50 -1.11 -6.02
CA HIS A 450 -20.14 -0.74 -6.46
C HIS A 450 -20.11 0.49 -7.40
N TYR A 451 -21.24 0.84 -7.97
CA TYR A 451 -21.32 1.94 -8.95
C TYR A 451 -22.26 3.08 -8.53
N GLU A 452 -22.98 2.93 -7.43
CA GLU A 452 -23.70 3.98 -6.72
C GLU A 452 -22.83 4.56 -5.60
#